data_5db7f2fdfaf9836704909db55e164118
#
_entry.id   5db7f2fdfaf9836704909db55e164118
#
_cell.length_a   1.000
_cell.length_b   1.000
_cell.length_c   1.000
_cell.angle_alpha   90.00
_cell.angle_beta   90.00
_cell.angle_gamma   90.00
#
_symmetry.space_group_name_H-M   'P 1'
#
loop_
_entity.id
_entity.type
_entity.pdbx_description
1 polymer ?
#
loop_
_entity_poly.entity_id
_entity_poly.type
_entity_poly.pdbx_seq_one_letter_code
_entity_poly.pdbx_strand_id
1 'polypeptide(L)'
;MKRTVITVVGKDTVGIIAKVCTYLANNKVNILDISQTIVQGFFNMMMIVDLSGSMKDFDVISDELDQIGSEIGVIIKTQREDIFDKMHRI
;
A
#
# COMPACT_ATOMS: atom_id res chain seq x y z
N MET A 1 -5.07 -17.33 -1.15
CA MET A 1 -5.07 -15.86 -1.33
C MET A 1 -4.02 -15.24 -0.44
N LYS A 2 -3.17 -14.42 -1.03
CA LYS A 2 -2.09 -13.76 -0.29
C LYS A 2 -2.50 -12.33 0.05
N ARG A 3 -3.24 -12.18 1.12
CA ARG A 3 -3.73 -10.86 1.53
C ARG A 3 -2.64 -10.06 2.23
N THR A 4 -2.52 -8.84 1.81
CA THR A 4 -1.48 -7.91 2.26
C THR A 4 -2.11 -6.56 2.54
N VAL A 5 -1.65 -5.91 3.61
CA VAL A 5 -2.11 -4.58 3.98
C VAL A 5 -1.04 -3.56 3.56
N ILE A 6 -1.45 -2.56 2.79
CA ILE A 6 -0.57 -1.47 2.38
C ILE A 6 -1.08 -0.19 3.03
N THR A 7 -0.21 0.49 3.77
CA THR A 7 -0.55 1.79 4.37
C THR A 7 0.32 2.88 3.75
N VAL A 8 -0.30 4.02 3.44
CA VAL A 8 0.37 5.18 2.86
C VAL A 8 0.08 6.39 3.73
N VAL A 9 1.12 7.04 4.23
CA VAL A 9 0.99 8.19 5.12
C VAL A 9 1.95 9.28 4.68
N GLY A 10 1.46 10.51 4.61
CA GLY A 10 2.31 11.65 4.28
C GLY A 10 1.48 12.90 4.03
N LYS A 11 2.16 13.96 3.59
CA LYS A 11 1.46 15.17 3.18
C LYS A 11 0.65 14.89 1.93
N ASP A 12 -0.55 15.45 1.90
CA ASP A 12 -1.41 15.29 0.73
C ASP A 12 -0.74 15.95 -0.48
N THR A 13 -0.54 15.16 -1.52
CA THR A 13 0.14 15.57 -2.74
C THR A 13 -0.61 14.99 -3.93
N VAL A 14 -0.72 15.79 -4.98
CA VAL A 14 -1.36 15.33 -6.23
C VAL A 14 -0.63 14.11 -6.75
N GLY A 15 -1.40 13.09 -7.11
CA GLY A 15 -0.87 11.91 -7.77
C GLY A 15 -0.46 10.75 -6.88
N ILE A 16 -0.60 10.85 -5.55
CA ILE A 16 -0.26 9.74 -4.66
C ILE A 16 -1.05 8.48 -5.04
N ILE A 17 -2.38 8.60 -5.10
CA ILE A 17 -3.24 7.46 -5.42
C ILE A 17 -2.91 6.92 -6.81
N ALA A 18 -2.75 7.80 -7.78
CA ALA A 18 -2.46 7.39 -9.15
C ALA A 18 -1.15 6.59 -9.23
N LYS A 19 -0.10 7.06 -8.58
CA LYS A 19 1.20 6.37 -8.58
C LYS A 19 1.11 4.99 -7.96
N VAL A 20 0.51 4.90 -6.78
CA VAL A 20 0.41 3.64 -6.06
C VAL A 20 -0.49 2.66 -6.81
N CYS A 21 -1.66 3.10 -7.24
CA CYS A 21 -2.61 2.22 -7.93
C CYS A 21 -2.10 1.77 -9.29
N THR A 22 -1.41 2.65 -10.02
CA THR A 22 -0.80 2.28 -11.30
C THR A 22 0.27 1.20 -11.10
N TYR A 23 1.11 1.36 -10.09
CA TYR A 23 2.11 0.36 -9.78
C TYR A 23 1.44 -1.01 -9.50
N LEU A 24 0.40 -1.00 -8.67
CA LEU A 24 -0.29 -2.24 -8.31
C LEU A 24 -0.94 -2.89 -9.53
N ALA A 25 -1.59 -2.10 -10.38
CA ALA A 25 -2.22 -2.60 -11.59
C ALA A 25 -1.19 -3.21 -12.55
N ASN A 26 -0.05 -2.53 -12.72
CA ASN A 26 1.01 -3.00 -13.62
C ASN A 26 1.63 -4.31 -13.14
N ASN A 27 1.55 -4.60 -11.85
CA ASN A 27 2.11 -5.83 -11.28
C ASN A 27 1.03 -6.86 -10.97
N LYS A 28 -0.18 -6.65 -11.48
CA LYS A 28 -1.32 -7.59 -11.36
C LYS A 28 -1.69 -7.85 -9.90
N VAL A 29 -1.58 -6.83 -9.08
CA VAL A 29 -2.01 -6.89 -7.69
C VAL A 29 -3.46 -6.42 -7.64
N ASN A 30 -4.34 -7.26 -7.11
CA ASN A 30 -5.76 -6.94 -7.02
C ASN A 30 -6.07 -6.20 -5.72
N ILE A 31 -6.74 -5.05 -5.83
CA ILE A 31 -7.16 -4.28 -4.65
C ILE A 31 -8.51 -4.82 -4.19
N LEU A 32 -8.54 -5.35 -2.96
CA LEU A 32 -9.76 -5.92 -2.38
C LEU A 32 -10.55 -4.88 -1.60
N ASP A 33 -9.86 -3.94 -0.96
CA ASP A 33 -10.49 -2.90 -0.18
C ASP A 33 -9.55 -1.71 -0.09
N ILE A 34 -10.12 -0.51 0.03
CA ILE A 34 -9.36 0.72 0.13
C ILE A 34 -10.10 1.71 1.00
N SER A 35 -9.39 2.34 1.92
CA SER A 35 -9.92 3.40 2.77
C SER A 35 -8.92 4.54 2.80
N GLN A 36 -9.41 5.77 2.69
CA GLN A 36 -8.52 6.93 2.72
C GLN A 36 -9.17 8.08 3.48
N THR A 37 -8.35 8.87 4.13
CA THR A 37 -8.77 10.08 4.81
C THR A 37 -7.71 11.17 4.64
N ILE A 38 -8.16 12.42 4.65
CA ILE A 38 -7.26 13.57 4.66
C ILE A 38 -7.58 14.37 5.90
N VAL A 39 -6.60 14.50 6.79
CA VAL A 39 -6.78 15.23 8.05
C VAL A 39 -5.70 16.31 8.14
N GLN A 40 -6.12 17.57 8.11
CA GLN A 40 -5.24 18.72 8.23
C GLN A 40 -4.06 18.69 7.26
N GLY A 41 -4.34 18.32 6.01
CA GLY A 41 -3.31 18.26 4.96
C GLY A 41 -2.47 16.99 4.95
N PHE A 42 -2.74 16.06 5.87
CA PHE A 42 -2.07 14.74 5.87
C PHE A 42 -2.97 13.69 5.24
N PHE A 43 -2.38 12.95 4.33
CA PHE A 43 -3.05 11.86 3.60
C PHE A 43 -2.78 10.54 4.31
N ASN A 44 -3.84 9.79 4.56
CA ASN A 44 -3.75 8.44 5.13
C ASN A 44 -4.56 7.50 4.27
N MET A 45 -3.94 6.42 3.81
CA MET A 45 -4.62 5.43 3.00
C MET A 45 -4.25 4.04 3.49
N MET A 46 -5.25 3.16 3.56
CA MET A 46 -5.02 1.76 3.87
C MET A 46 -5.69 0.93 2.80
N MET A 47 -4.95 -0.03 2.26
CA MET A 47 -5.47 -0.93 1.24
C MET A 47 -5.26 -2.37 1.67
N ILE A 48 -6.22 -3.23 1.34
CA ILE A 48 -6.06 -4.67 1.43
C ILE A 48 -5.98 -5.18 0.01
N VAL A 49 -4.90 -5.87 -0.30
CA VAL A 49 -4.63 -6.33 -1.67
C VAL A 49 -4.33 -7.83 -1.68
N ASP A 50 -4.47 -8.43 -2.85
CA ASP A 50 -4.14 -9.83 -3.08
C ASP A 50 -2.98 -9.90 -4.06
N LEU A 51 -1.87 -10.48 -3.63
CA LEU A 51 -0.66 -10.62 -4.43
C LEU A 51 -0.63 -11.89 -5.27
N SER A 52 -1.64 -12.75 -5.17
CA SER A 52 -1.63 -14.06 -5.84
C SER A 52 -1.43 -13.99 -7.33
N GLY A 53 -1.92 -12.95 -7.98
CA GLY A 53 -1.80 -12.78 -9.43
C GLY A 53 -0.50 -12.15 -9.89
N SER A 54 0.34 -11.71 -8.98
CA SER A 54 1.59 -11.05 -9.32
C SER A 54 2.71 -12.07 -9.52
N MET A 55 3.61 -11.76 -10.44
CA MET A 55 4.82 -12.58 -10.64
C MET A 55 5.91 -12.22 -9.62
N LYS A 56 5.75 -11.11 -8.93
CA LYS A 56 6.68 -10.67 -7.89
C LYS A 56 6.19 -11.15 -6.53
N ASP A 57 7.12 -11.51 -5.65
CA ASP A 57 6.74 -11.92 -4.32
C ASP A 57 6.59 -10.70 -3.39
N PHE A 58 6.22 -10.97 -2.15
CA PHE A 58 5.95 -9.92 -1.15
C PHE A 58 7.16 -8.99 -0.96
N ASP A 59 8.36 -9.56 -0.84
CA ASP A 59 9.54 -8.74 -0.53
C ASP A 59 9.86 -7.76 -1.65
N VAL A 60 9.72 -8.19 -2.89
CA VAL A 60 9.96 -7.31 -4.05
C VAL A 60 8.92 -6.21 -4.11
N ILE A 61 7.65 -6.56 -3.94
CA ILE A 61 6.56 -5.57 -3.94
C ILE A 61 6.76 -4.55 -2.81
N SER A 62 7.12 -5.02 -1.62
CA SER A 62 7.37 -4.15 -0.47
C SER A 62 8.51 -3.16 -0.75
N ASP A 63 9.62 -3.65 -1.29
CA ASP A 63 10.77 -2.80 -1.59
C ASP A 63 10.45 -1.77 -2.67
N GLU A 64 9.73 -2.18 -3.70
CA GLU A 64 9.39 -1.26 -4.81
C GLU A 64 8.40 -0.19 -4.36
N LEU A 65 7.42 -0.57 -3.52
CA LEU A 65 6.49 0.41 -2.96
C LEU A 65 7.19 1.39 -2.03
N ASP A 66 8.13 0.91 -1.23
CA ASP A 66 8.92 1.76 -0.35
C ASP A 66 9.69 2.81 -1.17
N GLN A 67 10.26 2.40 -2.29
CA GLN A 67 10.97 3.29 -3.19
C GLN A 67 10.04 4.33 -3.82
N ILE A 68 8.85 3.91 -4.23
CA ILE A 68 7.84 4.84 -4.77
C ILE A 68 7.48 5.87 -3.71
N GLY A 69 7.29 5.44 -2.46
CA GLY A 69 7.02 6.36 -1.36
C GLY A 69 8.10 7.41 -1.19
N SER A 70 9.36 6.99 -1.26
CA SER A 70 10.49 7.92 -1.17
C SER A 70 10.48 8.93 -2.30
N GLU A 71 10.12 8.49 -3.51
CA GLU A 71 10.10 9.38 -4.68
C GLU A 71 9.01 10.44 -4.58
N ILE A 72 7.85 10.10 -4.04
CA ILE A 72 6.72 11.03 -3.95
C ILE A 72 6.56 11.68 -2.57
N GLY A 73 7.46 11.37 -1.65
CA GLY A 73 7.50 12.02 -0.34
C GLY A 73 6.49 11.50 0.67
N VAL A 74 6.10 10.23 0.57
CA VAL A 74 5.21 9.59 1.54
C VAL A 74 5.86 8.33 2.09
N ILE A 75 5.33 7.82 3.19
CA ILE A 75 5.78 6.58 3.79
C ILE A 75 4.79 5.49 3.40
N ILE A 76 5.28 4.45 2.72
CA ILE A 76 4.46 3.30 2.32
C ILE A 76 4.97 2.08 3.09
N LYS A 77 4.08 1.44 3.84
CA LYS A 77 4.39 0.21 4.55
C LYS A 77 3.55 -0.92 4.00
N THR A 78 4.20 -2.06 3.78
CA THR A 78 3.55 -3.26 3.25
C THR A 78 3.71 -4.37 4.28
N GLN A 79 2.59 -4.93 4.75
CA GLN A 79 2.60 -5.97 5.77
C GLN A 79 1.63 -7.08 5.37
N ARG A 80 2.01 -8.34 5.67
CA ARG A 80 1.07 -9.44 5.48
C ARG A 80 -0.08 -9.30 6.48
N GLU A 81 -1.29 -9.65 6.04
CA GLU A 81 -2.48 -9.45 6.84
C GLU A 81 -2.40 -10.13 8.21
N ASP A 82 -1.88 -11.34 8.27
CA ASP A 82 -1.78 -12.08 9.53
C ASP A 82 -0.89 -11.34 10.54
N ILE A 83 0.19 -10.73 10.09
CA ILE A 83 1.08 -9.96 10.95
C ILE A 83 0.40 -8.67 11.38
N PHE A 84 -0.26 -7.98 10.44
CA PHE A 84 -0.97 -6.74 10.72
C PHE A 84 -2.04 -6.97 11.79
N ASP A 85 -2.82 -8.03 11.67
CA ASP A 85 -3.86 -8.36 12.65
C ASP A 85 -3.28 -8.58 14.04
N LYS A 86 -2.15 -9.27 14.14
CA LYS A 86 -1.50 -9.52 15.43
C LYS A 86 -1.04 -8.23 16.08
N MET A 87 -0.52 -7.29 15.30
CA MET A 87 -0.02 -6.02 15.82
C MET A 87 -1.12 -5.08 16.28
N HIS A 88 -2.31 -5.20 15.70
CA HIS A 88 -3.44 -4.31 15.97
C HIS A 88 -4.55 -4.98 16.77
N ARG A 89 -4.28 -6.14 17.32
CA ARG A 89 -5.23 -6.88 18.12
C ARG A 89 -5.29 -6.31 19.53
N ILE A 90 -6.48 -6.05 19.99
CA ILE A 90 -6.72 -5.57 21.34
C ILE A 90 -7.17 -6.72 22.23
#